data_69790bf8f08cdfba6671ff193480ca9f
#
_entry.id   69790bf8f08cdfba6671ff193480ca9f
#
_cell.length_a   1.000
_cell.length_b   1.000
_cell.length_c   1.000
_cell.angle_alpha   90.00
_cell.angle_beta   90.00
_cell.angle_gamma   90.00
#
_symmetry.space_group_name_H-M   'P 1'
#
loop_
_entity.id
_entity.type
_entity.pdbx_description
1 polymer ?
#
loop_
_entity_poly.entity_id
_entity_poly.type
_entity_poly.pdbx_seq_one_letter_code
_entity_poly.pdbx_strand_id
1 'polypeptide(L)'
;NFSTADDVLCITTAGVPKLNGSTTEDCIEGILNVSGGKITYGKGNLLMLRQTAVDPVDFAFIVKKGSNLQVLVFRNGSLTPSYIGTISENMTKAQWNTFVNNVTGENAFAFASLANAWAAGAPADVLREAAFHGHVCEGTLGGYTIVQALLQYYPPIQATSGGPGSPGDITSYKIIGVPGGSDDDAVIYFLDATPGKSGYVGFDTTATGATTNMIGFIRWTDTTYKLVTNADGTQTYEVNVPGTGSLIIMIYDNEVNKKAFMAQYGITTWGSLEELRYNTWLIQKIKTNPGSLVNITMELDALTEEQYYYIVGSATNVTFPTAVNATNKGQTRFPA
;
A
#
# COMPACT_ATOMS: atom_id res chain seq x y z
N ASN A 1 27.80 6.78 14.75
CA ASN A 1 27.93 8.22 14.92
C ASN A 1 27.33 8.95 13.72
N PHE A 2 26.26 9.72 13.93
CA PHE A 2 25.57 10.45 12.88
C PHE A 2 26.46 11.49 12.16
N SER A 3 27.49 12.02 12.81
CA SER A 3 28.34 13.05 12.21
C SER A 3 29.24 12.54 11.10
N THR A 4 29.59 11.25 11.10
CA THR A 4 30.52 10.61 10.13
C THR A 4 29.78 9.69 9.16
N ALA A 5 28.45 9.68 9.18
CA ALA A 5 27.63 8.88 8.28
C ALA A 5 27.53 9.56 6.90
N ASP A 6 27.46 8.76 5.85
CA ASP A 6 27.12 9.23 4.51
C ASP A 6 25.63 9.59 4.45
N ASP A 7 24.80 8.76 5.09
CA ASP A 7 23.36 8.99 5.24
C ASP A 7 22.83 8.29 6.50
N VAL A 8 21.66 8.70 6.95
CA VAL A 8 21.03 8.23 8.20
C VAL A 8 19.53 8.03 8.02
N LEU A 9 18.99 7.02 8.69
CA LEU A 9 17.56 6.70 8.72
C LEU A 9 17.13 6.37 10.14
N CYS A 10 15.94 6.77 10.53
CA CYS A 10 15.25 6.21 11.69
C CYS A 10 13.94 5.56 11.24
N ILE A 11 13.72 4.33 11.72
CA ILE A 11 12.45 3.63 11.61
C ILE A 11 11.93 3.51 13.04
N THR A 12 10.70 3.94 13.28
CA THR A 12 10.10 3.91 14.62
C THR A 12 8.62 3.55 14.56
N THR A 13 8.15 2.87 15.59
CA THR A 13 6.72 2.64 15.80
C THR A 13 6.05 3.76 16.62
N ALA A 14 6.80 4.75 17.09
CA ALA A 14 6.26 5.90 17.84
C ALA A 14 5.20 6.67 17.03
N GLY A 15 4.24 7.25 17.74
CA GLY A 15 3.12 8.01 17.18
C GLY A 15 1.77 7.35 17.42
N VAL A 16 1.63 6.03 17.29
CA VAL A 16 0.38 5.29 17.54
C VAL A 16 0.45 4.46 18.82
N PRO A 17 1.47 3.60 19.04
CA PRO A 17 1.64 2.88 20.29
C PRO A 17 1.77 3.80 21.50
N LYS A 18 1.29 3.35 22.64
CA LYS A 18 1.37 4.05 23.91
C LYS A 18 2.42 3.43 24.81
N LEU A 19 3.17 4.27 25.52
CA LEU A 19 4.12 3.83 26.54
C LEU A 19 3.58 4.23 27.91
N ASN A 20 3.29 3.25 28.76
CA ASN A 20 2.70 3.48 30.10
C ASN A 20 1.42 4.35 30.06
N GLY A 21 0.59 4.17 29.03
CA GLY A 21 -0.65 4.91 28.84
C GLY A 21 -0.49 6.30 28.19
N SER A 22 0.73 6.81 28.05
CA SER A 22 1.03 8.08 27.40
C SER A 22 1.24 7.92 25.90
N THR A 23 0.88 8.93 25.12
CA THR A 23 1.17 9.02 23.70
C THR A 23 2.68 9.12 23.45
N THR A 24 3.12 8.79 22.25
CA THR A 24 4.55 8.69 21.91
C THR A 24 4.96 9.63 20.78
N GLU A 25 4.11 10.59 20.44
CA GLU A 25 4.40 11.63 19.44
C GLU A 25 5.63 12.46 19.80
N ASP A 26 5.80 12.80 21.09
CA ASP A 26 6.94 13.58 21.58
C ASP A 26 8.29 12.87 21.34
N CYS A 27 8.28 11.55 21.15
CA CYS A 27 9.49 10.82 20.78
C CYS A 27 10.06 11.27 19.42
N ILE A 28 9.22 11.79 18.54
CA ILE A 28 9.63 12.30 17.21
C ILE A 28 10.56 13.51 17.37
N GLU A 29 10.22 14.43 18.27
CA GLU A 29 11.09 15.57 18.63
C GLU A 29 12.44 15.09 19.19
N GLY A 30 12.42 14.04 20.02
CA GLY A 30 13.62 13.41 20.54
C GLY A 30 14.53 12.86 19.44
N ILE A 31 13.97 12.26 18.38
CA ILE A 31 14.72 11.75 17.23
C ILE A 31 15.39 12.91 16.47
N LEU A 32 14.66 13.99 16.22
CA LEU A 32 15.20 15.18 15.57
C LEU A 32 16.39 15.75 16.36
N ASN A 33 16.21 15.91 17.67
CA ASN A 33 17.20 16.49 18.55
C ASN A 33 18.47 15.64 18.65
N VAL A 34 18.35 14.33 18.89
CA VAL A 34 19.50 13.42 19.04
C VAL A 34 20.29 13.27 17.75
N SER A 35 19.65 13.43 16.60
CA SER A 35 20.30 13.39 15.29
C SER A 35 20.92 14.71 14.85
N GLY A 36 20.73 15.79 15.63
CA GLY A 36 21.15 17.14 15.23
C GLY A 36 20.44 17.62 13.97
N GLY A 37 19.16 17.25 13.78
CA GLY A 37 18.38 17.60 12.61
C GLY A 37 18.75 16.82 11.33
N LYS A 38 19.57 15.78 11.44
CA LYS A 38 19.92 14.93 10.28
C LYS A 38 18.79 14.00 9.88
N ILE A 39 17.97 13.55 10.86
CA ILE A 39 16.79 12.72 10.64
C ILE A 39 15.56 13.62 10.75
N THR A 40 14.78 13.71 9.67
CA THR A 40 13.55 14.49 9.63
C THR A 40 12.54 13.84 8.70
N TYR A 41 11.25 14.04 8.98
CA TYR A 41 10.17 13.57 8.10
C TYR A 41 10.30 14.15 6.68
N GLY A 42 10.64 15.44 6.56
CA GLY A 42 10.76 16.13 5.28
C GLY A 42 11.90 15.62 4.38
N LYS A 43 12.94 15.02 4.96
CA LYS A 43 14.01 14.38 4.19
C LYS A 43 13.67 12.95 3.75
N GLY A 44 12.55 12.39 4.20
CA GLY A 44 12.16 11.01 3.89
C GLY A 44 12.99 9.95 4.62
N ASN A 45 13.76 10.34 5.64
CA ASN A 45 14.62 9.47 6.42
C ASN A 45 14.15 9.29 7.88
N LEU A 46 12.91 9.66 8.17
CA LEU A 46 12.15 9.27 9.35
C LEU A 46 10.93 8.49 8.89
N LEU A 47 10.91 7.19 9.12
CA LEU A 47 9.83 6.31 8.75
C LEU A 47 9.06 5.89 10.00
N MET A 48 7.78 6.21 10.01
CA MET A 48 6.87 5.85 11.09
C MET A 48 6.14 4.55 10.72
N LEU A 49 6.63 3.45 11.25
CA LEU A 49 6.06 2.12 11.05
C LEU A 49 4.70 2.04 11.74
N ARG A 50 3.65 1.78 10.99
CA ARG A 50 2.30 1.74 11.53
C ARG A 50 2.09 0.50 12.38
N GLN A 51 1.56 0.71 13.58
CA GLN A 51 1.22 -0.34 14.53
C GLN A 51 -0.01 0.04 15.35
N THR A 52 -0.53 -0.89 16.15
CA THR A 52 -1.67 -0.61 17.03
C THR A 52 -1.24 0.12 18.30
N ALA A 53 -2.21 0.67 19.02
CA ALA A 53 -1.95 1.40 20.26
C ALA A 53 -1.37 0.56 21.41
N VAL A 54 -1.44 -0.79 21.29
CA VAL A 54 -0.97 -1.75 22.31
C VAL A 54 0.36 -2.39 21.96
N ASP A 55 0.88 -2.13 20.77
CA ASP A 55 2.16 -2.67 20.33
C ASP A 55 3.35 -1.96 21.00
N PRO A 56 4.54 -2.58 20.99
CA PRO A 56 5.72 -1.98 21.60
C PRO A 56 6.20 -0.74 20.86
N VAL A 57 6.77 0.21 21.61
CA VAL A 57 7.43 1.40 21.06
C VAL A 57 8.88 1.07 20.77
N ASP A 58 9.21 0.94 19.51
CA ASP A 58 10.52 0.53 19.04
C ASP A 58 11.19 1.64 18.21
N PHE A 59 12.52 1.68 18.23
CA PHE A 59 13.33 2.60 17.44
C PHE A 59 14.50 1.85 16.81
N ALA A 60 14.68 2.00 15.52
CA ALA A 60 15.85 1.54 14.78
C ALA A 60 16.56 2.74 14.14
N PHE A 61 17.76 3.06 14.64
CA PHE A 61 18.62 4.08 14.05
C PHE A 61 19.62 3.40 13.12
N ILE A 62 19.60 3.75 11.86
CA ILE A 62 20.44 3.19 10.81
C ILE A 62 21.42 4.26 10.31
N VAL A 63 22.69 3.86 10.19
CA VAL A 63 23.77 4.69 9.67
C VAL A 63 24.37 3.99 8.46
N LYS A 64 24.32 4.65 7.31
CA LYS A 64 24.95 4.18 6.07
C LYS A 64 26.36 4.73 5.98
N LYS A 65 27.32 3.83 5.67
CA LYS A 65 28.69 4.18 5.37
C LYS A 65 29.19 3.28 4.24
N GLY A 66 29.32 3.84 3.05
CA GLY A 66 29.51 3.06 1.83
C GLY A 66 28.35 2.09 1.61
N SER A 67 28.64 0.80 1.49
CA SER A 67 27.64 -0.25 1.37
C SER A 67 27.17 -0.84 2.72
N ASN A 68 27.76 -0.39 3.84
CA ASN A 68 27.42 -0.94 5.15
C ASN A 68 26.32 -0.15 5.82
N LEU A 69 25.32 -0.89 6.35
CA LEU A 69 24.27 -0.36 7.19
C LEU A 69 24.49 -0.82 8.63
N GLN A 70 24.90 0.09 9.50
CA GLN A 70 24.97 -0.18 10.93
C GLN A 70 23.64 0.21 11.56
N VAL A 71 23.13 -0.63 12.45
CA VAL A 71 21.84 -0.41 13.12
C VAL A 71 22.00 -0.49 14.63
N LEU A 72 21.23 0.38 15.29
CA LEU A 72 21.03 0.40 16.74
C LEU A 72 19.52 0.31 16.98
N VAL A 73 19.07 -0.75 17.66
CA VAL A 73 17.65 -0.98 17.93
C VAL A 73 17.37 -0.88 19.42
N PHE A 74 16.37 -0.06 19.77
CA PHE A 74 15.77 0.02 21.09
C PHE A 74 14.37 -0.54 21.02
N ARG A 75 13.98 -1.31 22.01
CA ARG A 75 12.67 -1.97 22.05
C ARG A 75 11.87 -1.62 23.28
N ASN A 76 10.57 -1.49 23.09
CA ASN A 76 9.57 -1.28 24.14
C ASN A 76 9.94 -0.13 25.08
N GLY A 77 10.42 0.98 24.51
CA GLY A 77 10.83 2.16 25.27
C GLY A 77 12.08 1.95 26.17
N SER A 78 12.80 0.84 26.04
CA SER A 78 14.03 0.59 26.77
C SER A 78 15.11 1.62 26.39
N LEU A 79 15.89 2.05 27.37
CA LEU A 79 17.09 2.88 27.15
C LEU A 79 18.35 2.05 26.84
N THR A 80 18.25 0.72 26.97
CA THR A 80 19.33 -0.21 26.60
C THR A 80 19.03 -0.78 25.22
N PRO A 81 19.98 -0.69 24.27
CA PRO A 81 19.79 -1.29 22.95
C PRO A 81 19.58 -2.80 23.06
N SER A 82 18.59 -3.31 22.35
CA SER A 82 18.37 -4.76 22.17
C SER A 82 19.30 -5.36 21.12
N TYR A 83 19.71 -4.54 20.15
CA TYR A 83 20.62 -4.97 19.08
C TYR A 83 21.54 -3.84 18.64
N ILE A 84 22.82 -4.17 18.46
CA ILE A 84 23.84 -3.32 17.84
C ILE A 84 24.57 -4.17 16.82
N GLY A 85 24.51 -3.82 15.54
CA GLY A 85 25.13 -4.62 14.51
C GLY A 85 24.93 -4.07 13.11
N THR A 86 24.88 -4.95 12.14
CA THR A 86 24.63 -4.61 10.73
C THR A 86 23.34 -5.25 10.24
N ILE A 87 22.66 -4.56 9.32
CA ILE A 87 21.54 -5.09 8.54
C ILE A 87 21.96 -5.10 7.08
N SER A 88 21.71 -6.21 6.37
CA SER A 88 21.98 -6.31 4.94
C SER A 88 21.20 -7.47 4.35
N GLU A 89 20.74 -7.33 3.11
CA GLU A 89 20.21 -8.44 2.32
C GLU A 89 21.25 -9.54 2.07
N ASN A 90 22.53 -9.26 2.31
CA ASN A 90 23.63 -10.21 2.18
C ASN A 90 24.05 -10.89 3.50
N MET A 91 23.28 -10.70 4.58
CA MET A 91 23.53 -11.41 5.83
C MET A 91 23.53 -12.93 5.63
N THR A 92 24.38 -13.62 6.39
CA THR A 92 24.27 -15.08 6.55
C THR A 92 23.02 -15.42 7.37
N LYS A 93 22.54 -16.63 7.25
CA LYS A 93 21.40 -17.12 8.06
C LYS A 93 21.67 -16.99 9.56
N ALA A 94 22.91 -17.21 10.02
CA ALA A 94 23.29 -17.05 11.42
C ALA A 94 23.19 -15.59 11.88
N GLN A 95 23.65 -14.64 11.08
CA GLN A 95 23.52 -13.20 11.36
C GLN A 95 22.06 -12.77 11.39
N TRP A 96 21.25 -13.23 10.42
CA TRP A 96 19.83 -12.98 10.38
C TRP A 96 19.12 -13.51 11.63
N ASN A 97 19.38 -14.76 12.02
CA ASN A 97 18.80 -15.35 13.22
C ASN A 97 19.19 -14.55 14.48
N THR A 98 20.47 -14.10 14.57
CA THR A 98 20.91 -13.25 15.68
C THR A 98 20.12 -11.94 15.72
N PHE A 99 19.92 -11.28 14.58
CA PHE A 99 19.13 -10.06 14.48
C PHE A 99 17.68 -10.29 14.92
N VAL A 100 17.01 -11.30 14.33
CA VAL A 100 15.60 -11.64 14.64
C VAL A 100 15.41 -11.97 16.12
N ASN A 101 16.32 -12.74 16.72
CA ASN A 101 16.23 -13.11 18.14
C ASN A 101 16.36 -11.91 19.10
N ASN A 102 17.11 -10.88 18.70
CA ASN A 102 17.31 -9.67 19.53
C ASN A 102 16.25 -8.58 19.25
N VAL A 103 15.70 -8.55 18.04
CA VAL A 103 14.65 -7.60 17.68
C VAL A 103 13.25 -8.19 17.92
N THR A 104 13.08 -9.49 17.85
CA THR A 104 11.84 -10.27 18.06
C THR A 104 10.59 -9.75 17.34
N GLY A 105 9.67 -10.63 16.98
CA GLY A 105 8.42 -10.30 16.32
C GLY A 105 8.60 -9.79 14.89
N GLU A 106 7.52 -9.26 14.33
CA GLU A 106 7.43 -8.81 12.94
C GLU A 106 8.33 -7.60 12.64
N ASN A 107 8.69 -6.80 13.65
CA ASN A 107 9.53 -5.63 13.49
C ASN A 107 10.95 -5.94 13.00
N ALA A 108 11.47 -7.16 13.21
CA ALA A 108 12.77 -7.55 12.67
C ALA A 108 12.78 -7.49 11.13
N PHE A 109 11.78 -8.10 10.48
CA PHE A 109 11.66 -8.05 9.03
C PHE A 109 11.32 -6.65 8.54
N ALA A 110 10.42 -5.94 9.23
CA ALA A 110 10.06 -4.56 8.92
C ALA A 110 11.30 -3.63 8.89
N PHE A 111 12.11 -3.65 9.95
CA PHE A 111 13.31 -2.81 10.02
C PHE A 111 14.34 -3.19 8.95
N ALA A 112 14.56 -4.48 8.70
CA ALA A 112 15.51 -4.94 7.70
C ALA A 112 15.04 -4.60 6.28
N SER A 113 13.77 -4.84 5.94
CA SER A 113 13.23 -4.60 4.61
C SER A 113 13.22 -3.11 4.25
N LEU A 114 12.76 -2.26 5.16
CA LEU A 114 12.75 -0.80 4.98
C LEU A 114 14.18 -0.23 4.88
N ALA A 115 15.10 -0.69 5.74
CA ALA A 115 16.49 -0.23 5.71
C ALA A 115 17.21 -0.60 4.40
N ASN A 116 17.03 -1.83 3.92
CA ASN A 116 17.61 -2.28 2.66
C ASN A 116 16.98 -1.58 1.44
N ALA A 117 15.66 -1.39 1.45
CA ALA A 117 14.96 -0.64 0.41
C ALA A 117 15.44 0.82 0.34
N TRP A 118 15.55 1.48 1.50
CA TRP A 118 16.12 2.82 1.59
C TRP A 118 17.55 2.88 1.07
N ALA A 119 18.41 1.95 1.46
CA ALA A 119 19.79 1.87 1.02
C ALA A 119 19.92 1.61 -0.49
N ALA A 120 18.98 0.87 -1.09
CA ALA A 120 18.86 0.62 -2.52
C ALA A 120 18.34 1.84 -3.30
N GLY A 121 17.91 2.89 -2.59
CA GLY A 121 17.40 4.13 -3.17
C GLY A 121 15.94 4.02 -3.62
N ALA A 122 15.12 3.29 -2.88
CA ALA A 122 13.67 3.31 -3.08
C ALA A 122 13.13 4.75 -2.95
N PRO A 123 12.14 5.15 -3.76
CA PRO A 123 11.47 6.44 -3.63
C PRO A 123 10.90 6.63 -2.21
N ALA A 124 10.90 7.87 -1.72
CA ALA A 124 10.45 8.16 -0.35
C ALA A 124 8.97 7.86 -0.11
N ASP A 125 8.15 7.97 -1.13
CA ASP A 125 6.73 7.62 -1.12
C ASP A 125 6.52 6.10 -1.00
N VAL A 126 7.32 5.30 -1.72
CA VAL A 126 7.33 3.83 -1.57
C VAL A 126 7.72 3.42 -0.14
N LEU A 127 8.74 4.07 0.44
CA LEU A 127 9.14 3.77 1.81
C LEU A 127 8.06 4.13 2.84
N ARG A 128 7.34 5.22 2.63
CA ARG A 128 6.23 5.63 3.51
C ARG A 128 5.03 4.71 3.39
N GLU A 129 4.71 4.30 2.17
CA GLU A 129 3.66 3.31 1.93
C GLU A 129 4.01 1.98 2.60
N ALA A 130 5.23 1.46 2.40
CA ALA A 130 5.70 0.25 3.05
C ALA A 130 5.72 0.36 4.59
N ALA A 131 6.01 1.55 5.15
CA ALA A 131 5.88 1.80 6.58
C ALA A 131 4.40 1.83 7.05
N PHE A 132 3.47 2.23 6.19
CA PHE A 132 2.03 2.13 6.43
C PHE A 132 1.56 0.67 6.41
N HIS A 133 2.00 -0.13 5.44
CA HIS A 133 1.71 -1.56 5.35
C HIS A 133 2.37 -2.37 6.50
N GLY A 134 3.55 -1.94 6.96
CA GLY A 134 4.31 -2.58 8.02
C GLY A 134 5.70 -3.08 7.60
N HIS A 135 5.96 -3.28 6.33
CA HIS A 135 7.26 -3.69 5.78
C HIS A 135 7.31 -3.53 4.26
N VAL A 136 8.49 -3.60 3.67
CA VAL A 136 8.63 -3.72 2.22
C VAL A 136 8.50 -5.19 1.83
N CYS A 137 7.59 -5.49 0.94
CA CYS A 137 7.41 -6.81 0.35
C CYS A 137 7.14 -6.73 -1.16
N GLU A 138 7.10 -7.88 -1.78
CA GLU A 138 6.77 -8.01 -3.20
C GLU A 138 5.40 -7.44 -3.55
N GLY A 139 4.41 -7.53 -2.64
CA GLY A 139 3.07 -6.99 -2.84
C GLY A 139 3.05 -5.46 -2.80
N THR A 140 3.63 -4.81 -1.79
CA THR A 140 3.70 -3.35 -1.70
C THR A 140 4.42 -2.74 -2.92
N LEU A 141 5.52 -3.35 -3.35
CA LEU A 141 6.22 -2.95 -4.56
C LEU A 141 5.39 -3.20 -5.83
N GLY A 142 4.63 -4.31 -5.87
CA GLY A 142 3.69 -4.62 -6.94
C GLY A 142 2.57 -3.59 -7.05
N GLY A 143 1.93 -3.26 -5.94
CA GLY A 143 0.89 -2.24 -5.89
C GLY A 143 1.39 -0.86 -6.34
N TYR A 144 2.59 -0.47 -5.93
CA TYR A 144 3.21 0.76 -6.44
C TYR A 144 3.35 0.74 -7.96
N THR A 145 3.84 -0.36 -8.55
CA THR A 145 4.00 -0.45 -10.01
C THR A 145 2.67 -0.43 -10.75
N ILE A 146 1.63 -1.04 -10.18
CA ILE A 146 0.26 -0.98 -10.69
C ILE A 146 -0.24 0.46 -10.71
N VAL A 147 -0.05 1.21 -9.62
CA VAL A 147 -0.43 2.64 -9.56
C VAL A 147 0.31 3.45 -10.62
N GLN A 148 1.62 3.23 -10.79
CA GLN A 148 2.38 3.94 -11.82
C GLN A 148 1.85 3.62 -13.24
N ALA A 149 1.54 2.36 -13.54
CA ALA A 149 0.95 1.96 -14.81
C ALA A 149 -0.45 2.57 -15.00
N LEU A 150 -1.29 2.55 -13.95
CA LEU A 150 -2.62 3.15 -13.99
C LEU A 150 -2.55 4.65 -14.32
N LEU A 151 -1.71 5.40 -13.62
CA LEU A 151 -1.58 6.84 -13.82
C LEU A 151 -0.96 7.19 -15.18
N GLN A 152 -0.12 6.32 -15.72
CA GLN A 152 0.49 6.51 -17.03
C GLN A 152 -0.49 6.25 -18.17
N TYR A 153 -1.25 5.16 -18.11
CA TYR A 153 -2.10 4.70 -19.23
C TYR A 153 -3.56 5.13 -19.08
N TYR A 154 -4.02 5.31 -17.86
CA TYR A 154 -5.41 5.65 -17.54
C TYR A 154 -5.49 6.82 -16.54
N PRO A 155 -4.85 7.96 -16.81
CA PRO A 155 -4.83 9.08 -15.88
C PRO A 155 -6.24 9.58 -15.56
N PRO A 156 -6.42 10.30 -14.44
CA PRO A 156 -7.64 11.04 -14.17
C PRO A 156 -7.95 12.00 -15.34
N ILE A 157 -9.21 12.10 -15.69
CA ILE A 157 -9.68 12.98 -16.77
C ILE A 157 -10.43 14.14 -16.12
N GLN A 158 -10.00 15.38 -16.39
CA GLN A 158 -10.74 16.58 -16.02
C GLN A 158 -11.55 17.05 -17.22
N ALA A 159 -12.81 17.39 -16.98
CA ALA A 159 -13.62 17.99 -18.01
C ALA A 159 -13.02 19.35 -18.44
N THR A 160 -12.97 19.59 -19.75
CA THR A 160 -12.33 20.79 -20.32
C THR A 160 -13.10 22.09 -20.07
N SER A 161 -14.30 22.03 -19.49
CA SER A 161 -15.24 23.16 -19.37
C SER A 161 -15.76 23.43 -17.96
N GLY A 162 -15.11 22.94 -16.93
CA GLY A 162 -15.52 23.17 -15.55
C GLY A 162 -14.34 23.00 -14.59
N GLY A 163 -14.44 23.45 -13.36
CA GLY A 163 -13.46 23.13 -12.33
C GLY A 163 -13.51 21.66 -11.90
N PRO A 164 -12.63 21.24 -11.00
CA PRO A 164 -12.69 19.91 -10.39
C PRO A 164 -14.08 19.60 -9.83
N GLY A 165 -14.59 18.40 -10.11
CA GLY A 165 -15.95 17.99 -9.73
C GLY A 165 -17.03 18.32 -10.76
N SER A 166 -16.67 18.84 -11.94
CA SER A 166 -17.60 19.03 -13.05
C SER A 166 -18.08 17.69 -13.63
N PRO A 167 -19.30 17.65 -14.22
CA PRO A 167 -19.75 16.47 -14.93
C PRO A 167 -18.75 16.03 -16.00
N GLY A 168 -18.35 14.75 -15.96
CA GLY A 168 -17.31 14.20 -16.82
C GLY A 168 -15.91 14.16 -16.20
N ASP A 169 -15.70 14.77 -15.03
CA ASP A 169 -14.44 14.64 -14.30
C ASP A 169 -14.30 13.24 -13.70
N ILE A 170 -13.18 12.60 -14.01
CA ILE A 170 -12.72 11.40 -13.32
C ILE A 170 -11.53 11.80 -12.45
N THR A 171 -11.80 12.23 -11.24
CA THR A 171 -10.77 12.72 -10.31
C THR A 171 -10.28 11.65 -9.34
N SER A 172 -10.97 10.51 -9.31
CA SER A 172 -10.63 9.37 -8.44
C SER A 172 -11.01 8.05 -9.12
N TYR A 173 -10.49 6.96 -8.55
CA TYR A 173 -10.82 5.62 -8.98
C TYR A 173 -11.62 4.91 -7.89
N LYS A 174 -12.48 3.94 -8.29
CA LYS A 174 -12.96 2.90 -7.39
C LYS A 174 -12.07 1.69 -7.58
N ILE A 175 -11.60 1.12 -6.50
CA ILE A 175 -10.64 0.02 -6.48
C ILE A 175 -11.34 -1.26 -6.08
N ILE A 176 -11.00 -2.34 -6.78
CA ILE A 176 -11.52 -3.68 -6.54
C ILE A 176 -10.32 -4.59 -6.28
N GLY A 177 -10.14 -5.06 -5.04
CA GLY A 177 -9.12 -6.06 -4.70
C GLY A 177 -9.66 -7.48 -4.87
N VAL A 178 -8.89 -8.38 -5.51
CA VAL A 178 -9.34 -9.75 -5.79
C VAL A 178 -8.18 -10.76 -5.74
N PRO A 179 -8.01 -11.51 -4.67
CA PRO A 179 -8.40 -11.18 -3.30
C PRO A 179 -7.56 -10.01 -2.78
N GLY A 180 -7.97 -9.39 -1.66
CA GLY A 180 -7.17 -8.38 -1.02
C GLY A 180 -5.80 -8.91 -0.58
N GLY A 181 -4.75 -8.09 -0.78
CA GLY A 181 -3.37 -8.43 -0.49
C GLY A 181 -2.53 -7.19 -0.14
N SER A 182 -1.23 -7.34 0.01
CA SER A 182 -0.32 -6.23 0.32
C SER A 182 -0.26 -5.17 -0.79
N ASP A 183 -0.55 -5.56 -2.02
CA ASP A 183 -0.66 -4.67 -3.18
C ASP A 183 -1.88 -3.74 -3.09
N ASP A 184 -2.96 -4.17 -2.44
CA ASP A 184 -4.12 -3.33 -2.16
C ASP A 184 -3.80 -2.19 -1.19
N ASP A 185 -2.98 -2.43 -0.17
CA ASP A 185 -2.56 -1.39 0.77
C ASP A 185 -1.81 -0.28 0.05
N ALA A 186 -0.92 -0.63 -0.89
CA ALA A 186 -0.22 0.34 -1.72
C ALA A 186 -1.19 1.15 -2.58
N VAL A 187 -2.13 0.49 -3.26
CA VAL A 187 -3.12 1.16 -4.11
C VAL A 187 -4.03 2.08 -3.29
N ILE A 188 -4.50 1.62 -2.12
CA ILE A 188 -5.29 2.44 -1.19
C ILE A 188 -4.49 3.67 -0.73
N TYR A 189 -3.21 3.48 -0.39
CA TYR A 189 -2.34 4.56 0.07
C TYR A 189 -2.12 5.63 -1.01
N PHE A 190 -1.71 5.23 -2.21
CA PHE A 190 -1.36 6.16 -3.29
C PHE A 190 -2.56 6.85 -3.95
N LEU A 191 -3.71 6.20 -3.98
CA LEU A 191 -4.92 6.74 -4.60
C LEU A 191 -5.92 7.30 -3.58
N ASP A 192 -5.57 7.29 -2.28
CA ASP A 192 -6.44 7.77 -1.19
C ASP A 192 -7.83 7.09 -1.18
N ALA A 193 -7.87 5.82 -1.56
CA ALA A 193 -9.09 5.09 -1.85
C ALA A 193 -9.52 4.20 -0.68
N THR A 194 -9.61 4.77 0.51
CA THR A 194 -10.00 4.01 1.70
C THR A 194 -11.46 3.52 1.64
N PRO A 195 -11.80 2.39 2.30
CA PRO A 195 -13.19 1.92 2.39
C PRO A 195 -14.16 2.96 2.95
N GLY A 196 -13.71 3.79 3.90
CA GLY A 196 -14.52 4.87 4.48
C GLY A 196 -14.88 5.98 3.49
N LYS A 197 -14.12 6.13 2.40
CA LYS A 197 -14.43 7.03 1.28
C LYS A 197 -15.16 6.32 0.14
N SER A 198 -15.63 5.10 0.35
CA SER A 198 -16.19 4.24 -0.70
C SER A 198 -15.25 4.06 -1.91
N GLY A 199 -13.95 4.18 -1.67
CA GLY A 199 -12.92 4.09 -2.71
C GLY A 199 -12.46 2.67 -2.99
N TYR A 200 -12.67 1.73 -2.07
CA TYR A 200 -12.19 0.37 -2.16
C TYR A 200 -13.26 -0.64 -1.81
N VAL A 201 -13.32 -1.73 -2.58
CA VAL A 201 -14.13 -2.93 -2.32
C VAL A 201 -13.29 -4.17 -2.54
N GLY A 202 -13.30 -5.11 -1.59
CA GLY A 202 -12.60 -6.39 -1.69
C GLY A 202 -13.56 -7.53 -1.99
N PHE A 203 -13.15 -8.42 -2.88
CA PHE A 203 -13.83 -9.69 -3.18
C PHE A 203 -12.92 -10.86 -2.81
N ASP A 204 -13.51 -11.97 -2.40
CA ASP A 204 -12.74 -13.21 -2.26
C ASP A 204 -12.63 -13.96 -3.60
N THR A 205 -11.67 -14.89 -3.67
CA THR A 205 -11.46 -15.71 -4.87
C THR A 205 -12.61 -16.67 -5.14
N THR A 206 -13.38 -17.04 -4.13
CA THR A 206 -14.53 -17.95 -4.26
C THR A 206 -15.63 -17.28 -5.05
N ALA A 207 -15.88 -15.99 -4.80
CA ALA A 207 -16.90 -15.22 -5.50
C ALA A 207 -16.51 -14.90 -6.96
N THR A 208 -15.21 -14.73 -7.25
CA THR A 208 -14.73 -14.27 -8.55
C THR A 208 -14.13 -15.37 -9.42
N GLY A 209 -13.78 -16.53 -8.83
CA GLY A 209 -13.03 -17.59 -9.50
C GLY A 209 -11.57 -17.19 -9.83
N ALA A 210 -11.08 -16.09 -9.28
CA ALA A 210 -9.72 -15.63 -9.51
C ALA A 210 -8.70 -16.59 -8.87
N THR A 211 -7.60 -16.84 -9.59
CA THR A 211 -6.51 -17.72 -9.14
C THR A 211 -5.25 -16.94 -8.75
N THR A 212 -5.21 -15.66 -9.06
CA THR A 212 -4.09 -14.74 -8.80
C THR A 212 -4.62 -13.43 -8.26
N ASN A 213 -3.78 -12.70 -7.53
CA ASN A 213 -4.11 -11.36 -7.07
C ASN A 213 -4.34 -10.44 -8.28
N MET A 214 -5.50 -9.83 -8.33
CA MET A 214 -5.90 -8.89 -9.36
C MET A 214 -6.40 -7.63 -8.70
N ILE A 215 -6.07 -6.48 -9.29
CA ILE A 215 -6.64 -5.21 -8.88
C ILE A 215 -7.43 -4.63 -10.03
N GLY A 216 -8.70 -4.38 -9.79
CA GLY A 216 -9.59 -3.69 -10.71
C GLY A 216 -9.68 -2.21 -10.38
N PHE A 217 -9.78 -1.38 -11.41
CA PHE A 217 -9.97 0.06 -11.28
C PHE A 217 -11.18 0.47 -12.10
N ILE A 218 -12.14 1.14 -11.46
CA ILE A 218 -13.24 1.75 -12.17
C ILE A 218 -12.98 3.24 -12.29
N ARG A 219 -12.93 3.71 -13.53
CA ARG A 219 -12.98 5.12 -13.89
C ARG A 219 -14.43 5.46 -14.19
N TRP A 220 -15.05 6.26 -13.33
CA TRP A 220 -16.48 6.50 -13.39
C TRP A 220 -16.80 7.97 -13.48
N THR A 221 -17.74 8.31 -14.37
CA THR A 221 -18.37 9.61 -14.46
C THR A 221 -19.80 9.50 -13.96
N ASP A 222 -20.15 10.27 -12.96
CA ASP A 222 -21.46 10.21 -12.32
C ASP A 222 -22.59 10.66 -13.24
N THR A 223 -23.79 10.11 -12.99
CA THR A 223 -25.02 10.56 -13.61
C THR A 223 -25.29 12.01 -13.27
N THR A 224 -25.54 12.82 -14.28
CA THR A 224 -25.98 14.21 -14.07
C THR A 224 -27.48 14.33 -14.21
N TYR A 225 -28.06 15.28 -13.47
CA TYR A 225 -29.50 15.53 -13.47
C TYR A 225 -29.78 16.97 -13.86
N LYS A 226 -30.90 17.19 -14.52
CA LYS A 226 -31.47 18.52 -14.79
C LYS A 226 -32.76 18.67 -14.00
N LEU A 227 -33.00 19.89 -13.52
CA LEU A 227 -34.29 20.25 -12.90
C LEU A 227 -35.28 20.55 -13.99
N VAL A 228 -36.43 19.87 -14.01
CA VAL A 228 -37.52 20.06 -14.96
C VAL A 228 -38.76 20.53 -14.21
N THR A 229 -39.41 21.57 -14.71
CA THR A 229 -40.71 22.04 -14.18
C THR A 229 -41.81 21.37 -14.98
N ASN A 230 -42.62 20.58 -14.31
CA ASN A 230 -43.76 19.87 -14.89
C ASN A 230 -44.91 20.87 -15.24
N ALA A 231 -45.87 20.41 -16.01
CA ALA A 231 -47.00 21.20 -16.42
C ALA A 231 -47.91 21.66 -15.24
N ASP A 232 -47.86 20.95 -14.13
CA ASP A 232 -48.59 21.27 -12.89
C ASP A 232 -47.81 22.22 -11.96
N GLY A 233 -46.62 22.72 -12.41
CA GLY A 233 -45.74 23.61 -11.64
C GLY A 233 -44.86 22.88 -10.63
N THR A 234 -44.93 21.54 -10.49
CA THR A 234 -43.99 20.78 -9.67
C THR A 234 -42.63 20.70 -10.35
N GLN A 235 -41.59 20.52 -9.52
CA GLN A 235 -40.22 20.33 -10.03
C GLN A 235 -39.75 18.94 -9.78
N THR A 236 -39.15 18.31 -10.80
CA THR A 236 -38.55 16.98 -10.73
C THR A 236 -37.13 16.99 -11.30
N TYR A 237 -36.27 16.11 -10.79
CA TYR A 237 -34.99 15.88 -11.40
C TYR A 237 -35.10 14.76 -12.44
N GLU A 238 -34.68 15.05 -13.66
CA GLU A 238 -34.54 14.05 -14.72
C GLU A 238 -33.07 13.80 -15.01
N VAL A 239 -32.74 12.57 -15.42
CA VAL A 239 -31.42 12.23 -15.90
C VAL A 239 -31.10 13.11 -17.12
N ASN A 240 -29.97 13.84 -17.03
CA ASN A 240 -29.48 14.65 -18.14
C ASN A 240 -28.42 13.86 -18.93
N VAL A 241 -27.43 13.30 -18.24
CA VAL A 241 -26.43 12.39 -18.84
C VAL A 241 -26.28 11.20 -17.90
N PRO A 242 -26.48 9.98 -18.38
CA PRO A 242 -26.27 8.77 -17.59
C PRO A 242 -24.80 8.65 -17.20
N GLY A 243 -24.55 8.09 -16.02
CA GLY A 243 -23.22 7.71 -15.60
C GLY A 243 -22.63 6.64 -16.51
N THR A 244 -21.34 6.72 -16.74
CA THR A 244 -20.60 5.76 -17.57
C THR A 244 -19.14 5.69 -17.13
N GLY A 245 -18.45 4.62 -17.49
CA GLY A 245 -17.03 4.49 -17.17
C GLY A 245 -16.41 3.27 -17.79
N SER A 246 -15.19 2.95 -17.34
CA SER A 246 -14.46 1.76 -17.75
C SER A 246 -13.97 0.98 -16.53
N LEU A 247 -13.89 -0.34 -16.67
CA LEU A 247 -13.25 -1.24 -15.72
C LEU A 247 -11.93 -1.72 -16.31
N ILE A 248 -10.84 -1.51 -15.60
CA ILE A 248 -9.50 -1.96 -15.97
C ILE A 248 -9.04 -2.97 -14.91
N ILE A 249 -8.60 -4.15 -15.31
CA ILE A 249 -8.02 -5.14 -14.39
C ILE A 249 -6.53 -5.29 -14.69
N MET A 250 -5.73 -5.11 -13.65
CA MET A 250 -4.28 -5.22 -13.70
C MET A 250 -3.78 -6.32 -12.78
N ILE A 251 -2.70 -6.97 -13.18
CA ILE A 251 -1.99 -7.97 -12.39
C ILE A 251 -0.53 -7.57 -12.32
N TYR A 252 0.03 -7.61 -11.12
CA TYR A 252 1.47 -7.64 -10.93
C TYR A 252 1.96 -9.09 -11.05
N ASP A 253 2.85 -9.33 -12.01
CA ASP A 253 3.30 -10.71 -12.31
C ASP A 253 4.46 -11.11 -11.39
N ASN A 254 4.14 -11.27 -10.11
CA ASN A 254 5.10 -11.63 -9.08
C ASN A 254 5.76 -12.99 -9.32
N GLU A 255 4.99 -14.00 -9.72
CA GLU A 255 5.51 -15.36 -9.88
C GLU A 255 6.57 -15.46 -10.97
N VAL A 256 6.39 -14.77 -12.11
CA VAL A 256 7.38 -14.73 -13.17
C VAL A 256 8.64 -14.02 -12.73
N ASN A 257 8.51 -12.88 -12.07
CA ASN A 257 9.64 -12.11 -11.57
C ASN A 257 10.42 -12.87 -10.49
N LYS A 258 9.73 -13.52 -9.56
CA LYS A 258 10.33 -14.33 -8.50
C LYS A 258 11.10 -15.53 -9.07
N LYS A 259 10.52 -16.25 -10.03
CA LYS A 259 11.19 -17.35 -10.73
C LYS A 259 12.44 -16.87 -11.46
N ALA A 260 12.38 -15.74 -12.16
CA ALA A 260 13.52 -15.15 -12.85
C ALA A 260 14.64 -14.77 -11.87
N PHE A 261 14.29 -14.14 -10.74
CA PHE A 261 15.23 -13.81 -9.68
C PHE A 261 15.89 -15.07 -9.08
N MET A 262 15.08 -16.07 -8.70
CA MET A 262 15.59 -17.31 -8.14
C MET A 262 16.57 -18.02 -9.09
N ALA A 263 16.20 -18.08 -10.39
CA ALA A 263 17.08 -18.66 -11.42
C ALA A 263 18.40 -17.88 -11.59
N GLN A 264 18.32 -16.55 -11.59
CA GLN A 264 19.50 -15.66 -11.72
C GLN A 264 20.52 -15.87 -10.58
N TYR A 265 20.04 -16.11 -9.36
CA TYR A 265 20.88 -16.21 -8.16
C TYR A 265 21.07 -17.63 -7.65
N GLY A 266 20.56 -18.65 -8.36
CA GLY A 266 20.67 -20.06 -7.98
C GLY A 266 19.94 -20.38 -6.67
N ILE A 267 18.86 -19.66 -6.37
CA ILE A 267 18.07 -19.83 -5.14
C ILE A 267 17.12 -21.01 -5.32
N THR A 268 17.18 -21.97 -4.42
CA THR A 268 16.32 -23.17 -4.45
C THR A 268 15.31 -23.19 -3.30
N THR A 269 15.53 -22.38 -2.26
CA THR A 269 14.66 -22.30 -1.08
C THR A 269 14.35 -20.85 -0.80
N TRP A 270 13.08 -20.54 -0.55
CA TRP A 270 12.62 -19.20 -0.24
C TRP A 270 12.54 -18.97 1.27
N GLY A 271 12.93 -17.80 1.71
CA GLY A 271 12.84 -17.34 3.09
C GLY A 271 13.04 -15.84 3.20
N SER A 272 13.01 -15.30 4.41
CA SER A 272 13.07 -13.85 4.64
C SER A 272 14.33 -13.17 4.08
N LEU A 273 15.48 -13.85 4.05
CA LEU A 273 16.70 -13.30 3.46
C LEU A 273 16.60 -13.23 1.94
N GLU A 274 16.04 -14.24 1.30
CA GLU A 274 15.80 -14.26 -0.13
C GLU A 274 14.79 -13.20 -0.52
N GLU A 275 13.79 -12.97 0.32
CA GLU A 275 12.82 -11.89 0.14
C GLU A 275 13.45 -10.49 0.27
N LEU A 276 14.33 -10.26 1.24
CA LEU A 276 15.08 -9.00 1.33
C LEU A 276 15.89 -8.73 0.07
N ARG A 277 16.57 -9.74 -0.49
CA ARG A 277 17.33 -9.65 -1.75
C ARG A 277 16.42 -9.38 -2.93
N TYR A 278 15.28 -10.07 -2.99
CA TYR A 278 14.30 -9.90 -4.05
C TYR A 278 13.71 -8.50 -4.05
N ASN A 279 13.33 -7.97 -2.90
CA ASN A 279 12.82 -6.62 -2.76
C ASN A 279 13.85 -5.58 -3.26
N THR A 280 15.13 -5.74 -2.91
CA THR A 280 16.21 -4.87 -3.42
C THR A 280 16.34 -4.96 -4.95
N TRP A 281 16.26 -6.17 -5.50
CA TRP A 281 16.28 -6.40 -6.95
C TRP A 281 15.05 -5.80 -7.66
N LEU A 282 13.86 -5.93 -7.09
CA LEU A 282 12.64 -5.30 -7.60
C LEU A 282 12.74 -3.78 -7.63
N ILE A 283 13.26 -3.17 -6.55
CA ILE A 283 13.46 -1.71 -6.49
C ILE A 283 14.33 -1.23 -7.64
N GLN A 284 15.39 -1.94 -8.01
CA GLN A 284 16.22 -1.56 -9.15
C GLN A 284 15.44 -1.65 -10.47
N LYS A 285 14.56 -2.63 -10.63
CA LYS A 285 13.69 -2.73 -11.82
C LYS A 285 12.65 -1.61 -11.86
N ILE A 286 12.00 -1.33 -10.74
CA ILE A 286 11.00 -0.26 -10.60
C ILE A 286 11.59 1.10 -10.96
N LYS A 287 12.81 1.38 -10.52
CA LYS A 287 13.52 2.64 -10.85
C LYS A 287 13.80 2.79 -12.33
N THR A 288 13.93 1.69 -13.05
CA THR A 288 14.25 1.70 -14.48
C THR A 288 12.98 1.75 -15.35
N ASN A 289 12.00 0.88 -15.07
CA ASN A 289 10.73 0.81 -15.81
C ASN A 289 9.65 0.12 -14.96
N PRO A 290 8.89 0.85 -14.15
CA PRO A 290 7.87 0.27 -13.28
C PRO A 290 6.78 -0.45 -14.08
N GLY A 291 6.35 0.09 -15.21
CA GLY A 291 5.28 -0.49 -16.03
C GLY A 291 5.62 -1.87 -16.63
N SER A 292 6.89 -2.25 -16.71
CA SER A 292 7.29 -3.57 -17.25
C SER A 292 6.92 -4.75 -16.35
N LEU A 293 6.47 -4.48 -15.14
CA LEU A 293 6.11 -5.49 -14.13
C LEU A 293 4.59 -5.73 -14.07
N VAL A 294 3.80 -5.01 -14.85
CA VAL A 294 2.34 -5.00 -14.79
C VAL A 294 1.75 -5.48 -16.10
N ASN A 295 0.77 -6.38 -16.01
CA ASN A 295 -0.04 -6.82 -17.12
C ASN A 295 -1.47 -6.28 -16.97
N ILE A 296 -2.00 -5.66 -18.03
CA ILE A 296 -3.42 -5.33 -18.14
C ILE A 296 -4.11 -6.57 -18.72
N THR A 297 -4.98 -7.18 -17.93
CA THR A 297 -5.63 -8.45 -18.29
C THR A 297 -7.05 -8.28 -18.81
N MET A 298 -7.68 -7.16 -18.48
CA MET A 298 -9.02 -6.83 -18.96
C MET A 298 -9.19 -5.33 -19.04
N GLU A 299 -9.88 -4.89 -20.07
CA GLU A 299 -10.42 -3.55 -20.21
C GLU A 299 -11.86 -3.68 -20.73
N LEU A 300 -12.81 -3.14 -19.98
CA LEU A 300 -14.22 -3.09 -20.33
C LEU A 300 -14.62 -1.63 -20.44
N ASP A 301 -14.85 -1.19 -21.67
CA ASP A 301 -15.39 0.14 -21.96
C ASP A 301 -16.91 0.17 -21.79
N ALA A 302 -17.43 1.38 -21.57
CA ALA A 302 -18.85 1.63 -21.46
C ALA A 302 -19.56 0.81 -20.39
N LEU A 303 -18.94 0.72 -19.19
CA LEU A 303 -19.56 0.16 -18.01
C LEU A 303 -20.91 0.87 -17.76
N THR A 304 -21.98 0.09 -17.63
CA THR A 304 -23.31 0.64 -17.32
C THR A 304 -23.43 1.02 -15.85
N GLU A 305 -24.39 1.91 -15.55
CA GLU A 305 -24.69 2.31 -14.17
C GLU A 305 -25.10 1.10 -13.30
N GLU A 306 -25.86 0.16 -13.84
CA GLU A 306 -26.24 -1.07 -13.16
C GLU A 306 -25.00 -1.93 -12.81
N GLN A 307 -24.11 -2.12 -13.76
CA GLN A 307 -22.85 -2.85 -13.54
C GLN A 307 -21.98 -2.15 -12.50
N TYR A 308 -21.85 -0.82 -12.57
CA TYR A 308 -21.12 -0.04 -11.59
C TYR A 308 -21.64 -0.27 -10.18
N TYR A 309 -22.95 -0.06 -9.96
CA TYR A 309 -23.55 -0.24 -8.64
C TYR A 309 -23.53 -1.68 -8.16
N TYR A 310 -23.63 -2.64 -9.06
CA TYR A 310 -23.46 -4.05 -8.72
C TYR A 310 -22.05 -4.31 -8.15
N ILE A 311 -21.02 -3.83 -8.83
CA ILE A 311 -19.62 -4.03 -8.45
C ILE A 311 -19.32 -3.31 -7.12
N VAL A 312 -19.69 -2.05 -6.99
CA VAL A 312 -19.36 -1.26 -5.78
C VAL A 312 -20.33 -1.55 -4.60
N GLY A 313 -21.32 -2.42 -4.78
CA GLY A 313 -22.26 -2.83 -3.73
C GLY A 313 -23.20 -1.71 -3.26
N SER A 314 -23.39 -0.65 -4.05
CA SER A 314 -24.23 0.49 -3.72
C SER A 314 -25.50 0.59 -4.56
N ALA A 315 -25.88 -0.49 -5.26
CA ALA A 315 -27.11 -0.53 -6.03
C ALA A 315 -28.33 -0.33 -5.12
N THR A 316 -29.07 0.74 -5.33
CA THR A 316 -30.24 1.11 -4.54
C THR A 316 -31.40 0.12 -4.68
N ASN A 317 -31.37 -0.78 -5.65
CA ASN A 317 -32.39 -1.76 -5.97
C ASN A 317 -31.99 -3.22 -5.71
N VAL A 318 -30.83 -3.46 -5.09
CA VAL A 318 -30.49 -4.80 -4.62
C VAL A 318 -31.29 -5.08 -3.35
N THR A 319 -32.33 -5.86 -3.48
CA THR A 319 -33.05 -6.40 -2.33
C THR A 319 -32.16 -7.45 -1.69
N PHE A 320 -31.52 -7.14 -0.58
CA PHE A 320 -30.84 -8.16 0.20
C PHE A 320 -31.84 -9.26 0.56
N PRO A 321 -31.49 -10.55 0.42
CA PRO A 321 -32.34 -11.64 0.85
C PRO A 321 -32.73 -11.40 2.31
N THR A 322 -34.02 -11.37 2.59
CA THR A 322 -34.59 -11.14 3.94
C THR A 322 -34.24 -12.25 4.93
N ALA A 323 -33.75 -13.37 4.47
CA ALA A 323 -33.27 -14.48 5.28
C ALA A 323 -31.76 -14.64 5.14
N VAL A 324 -31.01 -13.87 5.92
CA VAL A 324 -29.60 -14.22 6.17
C VAL A 324 -29.61 -15.43 7.09
N ASN A 325 -29.27 -16.60 6.55
CA ASN A 325 -29.15 -17.80 7.37
C ASN A 325 -28.10 -17.51 8.45
N ALA A 326 -28.46 -17.68 9.72
CA ALA A 326 -27.61 -17.39 10.86
C ALA A 326 -26.29 -18.18 10.85
N THR A 327 -26.23 -19.28 10.10
CA THR A 327 -25.01 -20.09 9.88
C THR A 327 -24.00 -19.45 8.91
N ASN A 328 -24.39 -18.44 8.11
CA ASN A 328 -23.58 -17.79 7.11
C ASN A 328 -23.18 -16.36 7.48
N LYS A 329 -23.13 -16.01 8.76
CA LYS A 329 -22.84 -14.66 9.25
C LYS A 329 -21.49 -14.08 8.79
N GLY A 330 -20.59 -14.88 8.27
CA GLY A 330 -19.30 -14.43 7.73
C GLY A 330 -19.24 -14.28 6.20
N GLN A 331 -20.23 -14.80 5.46
CA GLN A 331 -20.15 -14.92 4.00
C GLN A 331 -21.13 -14.00 3.24
N THR A 332 -21.94 -13.22 3.93
CA THR A 332 -23.09 -12.53 3.34
C THR A 332 -22.85 -11.10 2.91
N ARG A 333 -21.63 -10.72 2.64
CA ARG A 333 -21.42 -9.39 2.02
C ARG A 333 -21.90 -9.33 0.58
N PHE A 334 -22.02 -10.48 -0.10
CA PHE A 334 -22.48 -10.54 -1.48
C PHE A 334 -23.39 -11.76 -1.62
N PRO A 335 -24.70 -11.58 -1.93
CA PRO A 335 -25.51 -12.71 -2.33
C PRO A 335 -24.90 -13.31 -3.60
N ALA A 336 -24.82 -14.64 -3.60
CA ALA A 336 -24.41 -15.42 -4.76
C ALA A 336 -25.31 -15.17 -5.96
#